data_c4a06eedd0ae2aa63881fd9619021c92
#
_entry.id   c4a06eedd0ae2aa63881fd9619021c92
#
_cell.length_a   1.000
_cell.length_b   1.000
_cell.length_c   1.000
_cell.angle_alpha   90.00
_cell.angle_beta   90.00
_cell.angle_gamma   90.00
#
_symmetry.space_group_name_H-M   'P 1'
#
loop_
_entity.id
_entity.type
_entity.pdbx_description
1 polymer ?
#
loop_
_entity_poly.entity_id
_entity_poly.type
_entity_poly.pdbx_seq_one_letter_code
_entity_poly.pdbx_strand_id
1 'polypeptide(L)'
;FNTKTTSKAKDLLYRYDALSHFRDTQIEKVKRNPMEYVEFAAMGKGIIESPSKRYVVLVDEIDKAPRDFPNDVLFEFDEMAFKVDEASMENLKDWHNKHTEYKELEIDKQGFFRTSTEVAKRPVLILTSNSEKNLPDAFLRRCVYYHIGFPEPEKLKEIVQANVETSESFTEHMLSAAVKHFYQIRTHKLKKLPATAELLSWIKVLKKANIDITKALDGEDDLFTHLKRANVILFKNKEDLEWADKNLQKLISDTIKSL
;
A
#
# COMPACT_ATOMS: atom_id res chain seq x y z
N PHE A 1 -1.88 -8.75 -1.66
CA PHE A 1 -3.23 -8.67 -1.04
C PHE A 1 -3.50 -7.23 -0.65
N ASN A 2 -4.54 -6.63 -1.23
CA ASN A 2 -5.00 -5.28 -0.87
C ASN A 2 -6.04 -5.40 0.24
N THR A 3 -5.73 -4.85 1.39
CA THR A 3 -6.60 -4.93 2.57
C THR A 3 -7.79 -4.00 2.45
N LYS A 4 -8.97 -4.48 2.88
CA LYS A 4 -10.23 -3.71 2.90
C LYS A 4 -10.80 -3.70 4.31
N THR A 5 -11.69 -2.75 4.58
CA THR A 5 -12.41 -2.66 5.87
C THR A 5 -13.29 -3.87 6.19
N THR A 6 -13.56 -4.73 5.20
CA THR A 6 -14.32 -5.97 5.31
C THR A 6 -13.46 -7.23 5.22
N SER A 7 -12.13 -7.10 5.10
CA SER A 7 -11.23 -8.25 5.00
C SER A 7 -11.27 -9.12 6.24
N LYS A 8 -11.28 -10.43 6.01
CA LYS A 8 -11.16 -11.47 7.05
C LYS A 8 -9.83 -12.20 6.89
N ALA A 9 -9.32 -12.80 7.95
CA ALA A 9 -8.10 -13.62 7.91
C ALA A 9 -8.15 -14.69 6.80
N LYS A 10 -9.29 -15.35 6.64
CA LYS A 10 -9.53 -16.36 5.58
C LYS A 10 -9.30 -15.79 4.16
N ASP A 11 -9.65 -14.52 3.91
CA ASP A 11 -9.51 -13.91 2.58
C ASP A 11 -8.03 -13.78 2.13
N LEU A 12 -7.11 -13.80 3.10
CA LEU A 12 -5.67 -13.82 2.84
C LEU A 12 -5.17 -15.21 2.42
N LEU A 13 -5.89 -16.25 2.82
CA LEU A 13 -5.50 -17.64 2.64
C LEU A 13 -6.14 -18.26 1.40
N TYR A 14 -7.47 -18.23 1.31
CA TYR A 14 -8.21 -18.79 0.18
C TYR A 14 -9.64 -18.25 0.10
N ARG A 15 -10.24 -18.48 -1.06
CA ARG A 15 -11.67 -18.30 -1.31
C ARG A 15 -12.28 -19.64 -1.67
N TYR A 16 -13.49 -19.85 -1.23
CA TYR A 16 -14.27 -21.04 -1.56
C TYR A 16 -15.50 -20.66 -2.37
N ASP A 17 -15.64 -21.22 -3.57
CA ASP A 17 -16.82 -21.02 -4.41
C ASP A 17 -17.94 -21.99 -4.01
N ALA A 18 -18.60 -21.65 -2.90
CA ALA A 18 -19.71 -22.43 -2.36
C ALA A 18 -20.90 -22.51 -3.34
N LEU A 19 -21.08 -21.49 -4.20
CA LEU A 19 -22.18 -21.45 -5.15
C LEU A 19 -21.99 -22.46 -6.29
N SER A 20 -20.79 -22.51 -6.86
CA SER A 20 -20.47 -23.51 -7.89
C SER A 20 -20.48 -24.92 -7.32
N HIS A 21 -19.95 -25.12 -6.09
CA HIS A 21 -20.03 -26.43 -5.42
C HIS A 21 -21.48 -26.88 -5.18
N PHE A 22 -22.34 -25.96 -4.70
CA PHE A 22 -23.77 -26.25 -4.52
C PHE A 22 -24.46 -26.59 -5.84
N ARG A 23 -24.24 -25.80 -6.89
CA ARG A 23 -24.80 -26.03 -8.23
C ARG A 23 -24.41 -27.41 -8.76
N ASP A 24 -23.13 -27.74 -8.75
CA ASP A 24 -22.63 -29.00 -9.28
C ASP A 24 -23.20 -30.20 -8.48
N THR A 25 -23.25 -30.09 -7.15
CA THR A 25 -23.71 -31.17 -6.27
C THR A 25 -25.22 -31.34 -6.30
N GLN A 26 -26.01 -30.28 -6.25
CA GLN A 26 -27.48 -30.35 -6.09
C GLN A 26 -28.22 -30.33 -7.42
N ILE A 27 -27.74 -29.56 -8.41
CA ILE A 27 -28.42 -29.36 -9.68
C ILE A 27 -27.87 -30.33 -10.72
N GLU A 28 -26.56 -30.32 -10.95
CA GLU A 28 -25.91 -31.16 -11.97
C GLU A 28 -25.59 -32.57 -11.48
N LYS A 29 -25.73 -32.85 -10.17
CA LYS A 29 -25.44 -34.14 -9.50
C LYS A 29 -24.03 -34.69 -9.77
N VAL A 30 -23.07 -33.80 -10.00
CA VAL A 30 -21.65 -34.09 -10.21
C VAL A 30 -20.94 -34.00 -8.86
N LYS A 31 -20.30 -35.09 -8.43
CA LYS A 31 -19.45 -35.08 -7.22
C LYS A 31 -18.01 -34.77 -7.62
N ARG A 32 -17.56 -33.58 -7.33
CA ARG A 32 -16.16 -33.16 -7.47
C ARG A 32 -15.52 -33.02 -6.10
N ASN A 33 -14.18 -33.07 -6.07
CA ASN A 33 -13.43 -32.79 -4.86
C ASN A 33 -13.70 -31.33 -4.43
N PRO A 34 -14.08 -31.04 -3.16
CA PRO A 34 -14.25 -29.67 -2.67
C PRO A 34 -13.04 -28.76 -2.93
N MET A 35 -11.84 -29.30 -3.00
CA MET A 35 -10.63 -28.55 -3.33
C MET A 35 -10.63 -27.96 -4.74
N GLU A 36 -11.47 -28.44 -5.67
CA GLU A 36 -11.63 -27.88 -7.02
C GLU A 36 -12.37 -26.52 -7.01
N TYR A 37 -13.06 -26.20 -5.90
CA TYR A 37 -13.75 -24.93 -5.68
C TYR A 37 -12.95 -23.97 -4.78
N VAL A 38 -11.69 -24.30 -4.47
CA VAL A 38 -10.79 -23.48 -3.67
C VAL A 38 -9.87 -22.68 -4.58
N GLU A 39 -9.89 -21.36 -4.43
CA GLU A 39 -8.92 -20.46 -5.02
C GLU A 39 -7.99 -19.95 -3.92
N PHE A 40 -6.71 -20.33 -3.98
CA PHE A 40 -5.72 -19.85 -3.00
C PHE A 40 -5.42 -18.37 -3.19
N ALA A 41 -5.47 -17.60 -2.10
CA ALA A 41 -5.15 -16.19 -2.05
C ALA A 41 -3.65 -15.98 -1.77
N ALA A 42 -3.22 -14.76 -1.57
CA ALA A 42 -1.81 -14.38 -1.53
C ALA A 42 -0.96 -15.19 -0.52
N MET A 43 -1.43 -15.31 0.73
CA MET A 43 -0.72 -16.04 1.78
C MET A 43 -0.85 -17.55 1.58
N GLY A 44 -2.05 -18.04 1.21
CA GLY A 44 -2.26 -19.44 0.89
C GLY A 44 -1.33 -19.92 -0.23
N LYS A 45 -1.22 -19.16 -1.33
CA LYS A 45 -0.24 -19.43 -2.41
C LYS A 45 1.20 -19.40 -1.88
N GLY A 46 1.52 -18.39 -1.04
CA GLY A 46 2.84 -18.28 -0.42
C GLY A 46 3.22 -19.53 0.38
N ILE A 47 2.29 -20.06 1.19
CA ILE A 47 2.52 -21.28 1.99
C ILE A 47 2.66 -22.51 1.10
N ILE A 48 1.79 -22.67 0.09
CA ILE A 48 1.73 -23.85 -0.76
C ILE A 48 2.93 -23.93 -1.72
N GLU A 49 3.33 -22.82 -2.31
CA GLU A 49 4.34 -22.79 -3.36
C GLU A 49 5.77 -22.53 -2.84
N SER A 50 5.93 -21.99 -1.62
CA SER A 50 7.25 -21.63 -1.08
C SER A 50 8.20 -22.81 -0.87
N PRO A 51 7.75 -24.05 -0.63
CA PRO A 51 8.67 -25.20 -0.58
C PRO A 51 9.48 -25.43 -1.87
N SER A 52 8.88 -25.11 -3.03
CA SER A 52 9.50 -25.32 -4.34
C SER A 52 10.16 -24.06 -4.93
N LYS A 53 9.67 -22.85 -4.55
CA LYS A 53 10.26 -21.58 -5.02
C LYS A 53 10.12 -20.49 -3.97
N ARG A 54 11.07 -19.56 -3.92
CA ARG A 54 11.01 -18.41 -3.02
C ARG A 54 9.79 -17.53 -3.33
N TYR A 55 8.98 -17.25 -2.32
CA TYR A 55 7.76 -16.46 -2.44
C TYR A 55 7.82 -15.20 -1.59
N VAL A 56 7.25 -14.11 -2.10
CA VAL A 56 7.07 -12.87 -1.34
C VAL A 56 5.57 -12.56 -1.33
N VAL A 57 5.02 -12.41 -0.15
CA VAL A 57 3.61 -12.02 0.05
C VAL A 57 3.58 -10.57 0.53
N LEU A 58 2.97 -9.70 -0.26
CA LEU A 58 2.69 -8.32 0.12
C LEU A 58 1.26 -8.20 0.65
N VAL A 59 1.11 -7.71 1.88
CA VAL A 59 -0.17 -7.31 2.47
C VAL A 59 -0.16 -5.79 2.57
N ASP A 60 -0.88 -5.16 1.67
CA ASP A 60 -0.88 -3.71 1.52
C ASP A 60 -1.94 -3.06 2.41
N GLU A 61 -1.57 -1.96 3.11
CA GLU A 61 -2.42 -1.16 3.97
C GLU A 61 -3.15 -1.99 5.07
N ILE A 62 -2.39 -2.79 5.81
CA ILE A 62 -2.96 -3.69 6.85
C ILE A 62 -3.79 -2.95 7.91
N ASP A 63 -3.50 -1.68 8.16
CA ASP A 63 -4.23 -0.81 9.08
C ASP A 63 -5.65 -0.44 8.58
N LYS A 64 -5.98 -0.68 7.30
CA LYS A 64 -7.37 -0.56 6.81
C LYS A 64 -8.28 -1.70 7.26
N ALA A 65 -7.72 -2.86 7.58
CA ALA A 65 -8.49 -4.00 8.05
C ALA A 65 -9.33 -3.72 9.30
N PRO A 66 -10.33 -4.58 9.62
CA PRO A 66 -10.94 -4.60 10.93
C PRO A 66 -9.87 -4.74 12.03
N ARG A 67 -10.17 -4.20 13.22
CA ARG A 67 -9.22 -4.14 14.35
C ARG A 67 -8.67 -5.51 14.75
N ASP A 68 -9.49 -6.54 14.62
CA ASP A 68 -9.14 -7.89 15.04
C ASP A 68 -8.34 -8.66 13.98
N PHE A 69 -8.40 -8.23 12.73
CA PHE A 69 -7.73 -8.90 11.61
C PHE A 69 -6.24 -9.19 11.85
N PRO A 70 -5.40 -8.26 12.35
CA PRO A 70 -3.99 -8.56 12.61
C PRO A 70 -3.79 -9.67 13.64
N ASN A 71 -4.69 -9.78 14.63
CA ASN A 71 -4.63 -10.85 15.62
C ASN A 71 -5.11 -12.17 15.04
N ASP A 72 -6.12 -12.13 14.19
CA ASP A 72 -6.74 -13.34 13.59
C ASP A 72 -5.78 -14.08 12.63
N VAL A 73 -4.77 -13.38 12.09
CA VAL A 73 -3.77 -13.98 11.17
C VAL A 73 -2.47 -14.40 11.88
N LEU A 74 -2.37 -14.23 13.19
CA LEU A 74 -1.11 -14.50 13.93
C LEU A 74 -0.69 -15.97 13.85
N PHE A 75 -1.65 -16.88 13.93
CA PHE A 75 -1.37 -18.32 13.85
C PHE A 75 -0.74 -18.66 12.50
N GLU A 76 -1.34 -18.21 11.41
CA GLU A 76 -0.88 -18.47 10.05
C GLU A 76 0.49 -17.85 9.77
N PHE A 77 0.77 -16.71 10.39
CA PHE A 77 2.08 -16.05 10.26
C PHE A 77 3.17 -16.75 11.08
N ASP A 78 2.85 -17.20 12.30
CA ASP A 78 3.79 -17.87 13.17
C ASP A 78 4.11 -19.29 12.67
N GLU A 79 3.07 -20.06 12.36
CA GLU A 79 3.15 -21.47 11.97
C GLU A 79 3.42 -21.66 10.46
N MET A 80 3.21 -20.63 9.65
CA MET A 80 3.23 -20.74 8.18
C MET A 80 2.38 -21.91 7.69
N ALA A 81 1.18 -22.01 8.24
CA ALA A 81 0.23 -23.10 8.02
C ALA A 81 -1.19 -22.57 8.00
N PHE A 82 -2.06 -23.25 7.23
CA PHE A 82 -3.49 -22.99 7.26
C PHE A 82 -4.28 -24.24 6.89
N LYS A 83 -5.58 -24.20 7.16
CA LYS A 83 -6.50 -25.30 6.85
C LYS A 83 -7.61 -24.81 5.92
N VAL A 84 -8.06 -25.69 5.02
CA VAL A 84 -9.26 -25.50 4.22
C VAL A 84 -10.41 -26.22 4.91
N ASP A 85 -11.32 -25.47 5.53
CA ASP A 85 -12.39 -26.02 6.37
C ASP A 85 -13.41 -26.87 5.60
N GLU A 86 -13.58 -26.60 4.31
CA GLU A 86 -14.53 -27.25 3.41
C GLU A 86 -14.06 -28.62 2.90
N ALA A 87 -12.79 -28.97 3.14
CA ALA A 87 -12.19 -30.21 2.64
C ALA A 87 -11.88 -31.21 3.75
N SER A 88 -12.28 -32.47 3.57
CA SER A 88 -11.87 -33.57 4.44
C SER A 88 -10.42 -33.98 4.17
N MET A 89 -9.81 -34.74 5.11
CA MET A 89 -8.47 -35.30 4.89
C MET A 89 -8.36 -36.17 3.63
N GLU A 90 -9.41 -36.89 3.29
CA GLU A 90 -9.46 -37.67 2.04
C GLU A 90 -9.43 -36.78 0.82
N ASN A 91 -10.23 -35.69 0.83
CA ASN A 91 -10.23 -34.71 -0.25
C ASN A 91 -8.87 -34.04 -0.44
N LEU A 92 -8.20 -33.68 0.67
CA LEU A 92 -6.87 -33.05 0.64
C LEU A 92 -5.82 -33.99 0.07
N LYS A 93 -5.83 -35.27 0.48
CA LYS A 93 -4.90 -36.29 -0.07
C LYS A 93 -5.13 -36.57 -1.55
N ASP A 94 -6.40 -36.72 -1.97
CA ASP A 94 -6.74 -36.91 -3.37
C ASP A 94 -6.29 -35.70 -4.22
N TRP A 95 -6.56 -34.51 -3.73
CA TRP A 95 -6.13 -33.26 -4.38
C TRP A 95 -4.60 -33.19 -4.48
N HIS A 96 -3.87 -33.43 -3.38
CA HIS A 96 -2.41 -33.38 -3.35
C HIS A 96 -1.76 -34.39 -4.29
N ASN A 97 -2.32 -35.61 -4.36
CA ASN A 97 -1.84 -36.66 -5.27
C ASN A 97 -2.01 -36.30 -6.76
N LYS A 98 -3.03 -35.49 -7.10
CA LYS A 98 -3.30 -35.03 -8.45
C LYS A 98 -2.45 -33.82 -8.85
N HIS A 99 -1.96 -33.06 -7.87
CA HIS A 99 -1.20 -31.82 -8.07
C HIS A 99 0.27 -32.02 -7.75
N THR A 100 0.96 -32.73 -8.66
CA THR A 100 2.38 -33.12 -8.48
C THR A 100 3.34 -31.91 -8.42
N GLU A 101 2.89 -30.74 -8.87
CA GLU A 101 3.61 -29.47 -8.73
C GLU A 101 3.79 -29.06 -7.26
N TYR A 102 2.94 -29.54 -6.36
CA TYR A 102 2.99 -29.26 -4.90
C TYR A 102 3.57 -30.43 -4.10
N LYS A 103 4.35 -31.32 -4.69
CA LYS A 103 4.89 -32.54 -4.04
C LYS A 103 5.73 -32.27 -2.78
N GLU A 104 6.34 -31.06 -2.66
CA GLU A 104 7.11 -30.66 -1.48
C GLU A 104 6.25 -30.05 -0.38
N LEU A 105 4.96 -29.82 -0.64
CA LEU A 105 4.01 -29.32 0.34
C LEU A 105 3.65 -30.41 1.34
N GLU A 106 3.73 -30.09 2.62
CA GLU A 106 3.31 -30.98 3.69
C GLU A 106 1.86 -30.73 4.07
N ILE A 107 1.07 -31.82 4.17
CA ILE A 107 -0.27 -31.80 4.78
C ILE A 107 -0.18 -32.63 6.05
N ASP A 108 -0.33 -31.97 7.21
CA ASP A 108 -0.24 -32.66 8.50
C ASP A 108 -1.48 -33.54 8.80
N LYS A 109 -1.41 -34.31 9.90
CA LYS A 109 -2.50 -35.23 10.31
C LYS A 109 -3.81 -34.51 10.64
N GLN A 110 -3.78 -33.21 10.86
CA GLN A 110 -4.95 -32.38 11.18
C GLN A 110 -5.53 -31.68 9.95
N GLY A 111 -4.88 -31.84 8.78
CA GLY A 111 -5.30 -31.25 7.51
C GLY A 111 -4.79 -29.82 7.27
N PHE A 112 -3.73 -29.40 7.98
CA PHE A 112 -3.08 -28.12 7.69
C PHE A 112 -2.09 -28.28 6.55
N PHE A 113 -2.16 -27.38 5.59
CA PHE A 113 -1.08 -27.12 4.64
C PHE A 113 0.04 -26.40 5.38
N ARG A 114 1.25 -26.95 5.35
CA ARG A 114 2.43 -26.37 5.99
C ARG A 114 3.52 -26.11 4.98
N THR A 115 4.17 -24.94 5.08
CA THR A 115 5.42 -24.73 4.36
C THR A 115 6.55 -25.52 5.02
N SER A 116 7.71 -25.57 4.34
CA SER A 116 8.93 -26.21 4.87
C SER A 116 9.33 -25.66 6.25
N THR A 117 9.85 -26.52 7.13
CA THR A 117 10.48 -26.11 8.39
C THR A 117 11.77 -25.30 8.17
N GLU A 118 12.38 -25.43 6.99
CA GLU A 118 13.56 -24.65 6.63
C GLU A 118 13.21 -23.19 6.42
N VAL A 119 13.78 -22.30 7.23
CA VAL A 119 13.51 -20.84 7.20
C VAL A 119 13.74 -20.24 5.80
N ALA A 120 14.76 -20.74 5.07
CA ALA A 120 15.06 -20.27 3.72
C ALA A 120 13.95 -20.54 2.69
N LYS A 121 13.09 -21.51 2.96
CA LYS A 121 11.95 -21.89 2.11
C LYS A 121 10.63 -21.27 2.55
N ARG A 122 10.61 -20.54 3.67
CA ARG A 122 9.40 -19.85 4.12
C ARG A 122 9.13 -18.63 3.24
N PRO A 123 7.85 -18.28 2.99
CA PRO A 123 7.52 -17.06 2.29
C PRO A 123 7.97 -15.84 3.11
N VAL A 124 8.45 -14.81 2.41
CA VAL A 124 8.76 -13.52 3.02
C VAL A 124 7.49 -12.70 3.04
N LEU A 125 7.07 -12.23 4.22
CA LEU A 125 5.91 -11.36 4.37
C LEU A 125 6.36 -9.90 4.44
N ILE A 126 5.78 -9.07 3.61
CA ILE A 126 5.94 -7.62 3.64
C ILE A 126 4.56 -7.02 3.90
N LEU A 127 4.48 -6.18 4.93
CA LEU A 127 3.25 -5.55 5.37
C LEU A 127 3.45 -4.04 5.27
N THR A 128 2.51 -3.32 4.65
CA THR A 128 2.53 -1.86 4.63
C THR A 128 1.43 -1.30 5.53
N SER A 129 1.69 -0.13 6.11
CA SER A 129 0.72 0.61 6.91
C SER A 129 0.95 2.11 6.77
N ASN A 130 -0.13 2.87 6.61
CA ASN A 130 -0.12 4.32 6.61
C ASN A 130 -0.32 4.90 8.03
N SER A 131 -0.34 4.05 9.06
CA SER A 131 -0.57 4.44 10.47
C SER A 131 -1.92 5.12 10.71
N GLU A 132 -2.93 4.79 9.89
CA GLU A 132 -4.30 5.29 10.08
C GLU A 132 -4.93 4.72 11.36
N LYS A 133 -4.56 3.48 11.71
CA LYS A 133 -4.94 2.82 12.95
C LYS A 133 -3.73 2.17 13.60
N ASN A 134 -3.71 2.14 14.93
CA ASN A 134 -2.67 1.44 15.66
C ASN A 134 -2.83 -0.07 15.50
N LEU A 135 -1.75 -0.72 15.10
CA LEU A 135 -1.67 -2.17 15.05
C LEU A 135 -1.44 -2.74 16.48
N PRO A 136 -1.99 -3.94 16.79
CA PRO A 136 -1.82 -4.54 18.11
C PRO A 136 -0.35 -4.83 18.45
N ASP A 137 0.05 -4.62 19.71
CA ASP A 137 1.41 -4.89 20.17
C ASP A 137 1.84 -6.35 19.96
N ALA A 138 0.91 -7.29 20.14
CA ALA A 138 1.15 -8.71 19.90
C ALA A 138 1.56 -9.00 18.46
N PHE A 139 0.97 -8.28 17.51
CA PHE A 139 1.29 -8.35 16.09
C PHE A 139 2.65 -7.69 15.80
N LEU A 140 2.87 -6.47 16.30
CA LEU A 140 4.10 -5.72 16.06
C LEU A 140 5.36 -6.43 16.59
N ARG A 141 5.25 -7.17 17.72
CA ARG A 141 6.36 -7.95 18.28
C ARG A 141 6.87 -9.06 17.36
N ARG A 142 6.08 -9.47 16.35
CA ARG A 142 6.42 -10.49 15.37
C ARG A 142 7.00 -9.91 14.08
N CYS A 143 7.02 -8.59 13.98
CA CYS A 143 7.46 -7.87 12.79
C CYS A 143 8.81 -7.19 13.00
N VAL A 144 9.62 -7.16 11.97
CA VAL A 144 10.72 -6.20 11.87
C VAL A 144 10.13 -4.89 11.36
N TYR A 145 10.12 -3.87 12.21
CA TYR A 145 9.54 -2.57 11.87
C TYR A 145 10.56 -1.70 11.15
N TYR A 146 10.14 -1.13 10.03
CA TYR A 146 10.89 -0.13 9.27
C TYR A 146 10.03 1.08 8.99
N HIS A 147 10.46 2.26 9.45
CA HIS A 147 9.76 3.52 9.18
C HIS A 147 10.30 4.17 7.91
N ILE A 148 9.42 4.40 6.95
CA ILE A 148 9.72 5.17 5.73
C ILE A 148 9.34 6.63 6.01
N GLY A 149 10.34 7.46 6.32
CA GLY A 149 10.14 8.89 6.52
C GLY A 149 9.79 9.61 5.23
N PHE A 150 9.27 10.83 5.35
CA PHE A 150 9.08 11.69 4.19
C PHE A 150 10.45 12.04 3.59
N PRO A 151 10.60 12.02 2.24
CA PRO A 151 11.89 12.30 1.60
C PRO A 151 12.42 13.69 1.91
N GLU A 152 13.74 13.81 2.13
CA GLU A 152 14.43 15.09 2.23
C GLU A 152 14.36 15.87 0.89
N PRO A 153 14.59 17.22 0.91
CA PRO A 153 14.40 18.07 -0.27
C PRO A 153 15.16 17.61 -1.53
N GLU A 154 16.39 17.15 -1.37
CA GLU A 154 17.23 16.66 -2.46
C GLU A 154 16.62 15.39 -3.09
N LYS A 155 16.22 14.44 -2.25
CA LYS A 155 15.58 13.21 -2.71
C LYS A 155 14.20 13.47 -3.30
N LEU A 156 13.47 14.44 -2.75
CA LEU A 156 12.19 14.86 -3.28
C LEU A 156 12.34 15.47 -4.66
N LYS A 157 13.41 16.27 -4.88
CA LYS A 157 13.75 16.82 -6.19
C LYS A 157 14.02 15.72 -7.22
N GLU A 158 14.82 14.69 -6.87
CA GLU A 158 15.06 13.54 -7.74
C GLU A 158 13.76 12.81 -8.13
N ILE A 159 12.87 12.60 -7.15
CA ILE A 159 11.55 11.98 -7.38
C ILE A 159 10.73 12.80 -8.37
N VAL A 160 10.73 14.13 -8.21
CA VAL A 160 10.00 15.02 -9.13
C VAL A 160 10.63 14.99 -10.52
N GLN A 161 11.95 15.06 -10.64
CA GLN A 161 12.66 15.00 -11.93
C GLN A 161 12.39 13.69 -12.68
N ALA A 162 12.29 12.56 -11.96
CA ALA A 162 11.94 11.28 -12.56
C ALA A 162 10.49 11.20 -13.08
N ASN A 163 9.60 12.09 -12.63
CA ASN A 163 8.16 12.06 -12.96
C ASN A 163 7.68 13.27 -13.77
N VAL A 164 8.48 14.34 -13.82
CA VAL A 164 8.14 15.60 -14.50
C VAL A 164 9.36 16.09 -15.27
N GLU A 165 9.29 16.00 -16.59
CA GLU A 165 10.35 16.53 -17.46
C GLU A 165 10.42 18.06 -17.34
N THR A 166 11.63 18.61 -17.26
CA THR A 166 11.87 20.06 -17.39
C THR A 166 11.74 20.48 -18.86
N SER A 167 11.48 21.77 -19.09
CA SER A 167 11.37 22.36 -20.42
C SER A 167 11.93 23.78 -20.38
N GLU A 168 12.10 24.43 -21.55
CA GLU A 168 12.51 25.84 -21.61
C GLU A 168 11.56 26.77 -20.84
N SER A 169 10.26 26.44 -20.82
CA SER A 169 9.23 27.21 -20.08
C SER A 169 9.13 26.85 -18.60
N PHE A 170 9.68 25.69 -18.16
CA PHE A 170 9.72 25.29 -16.78
C PHE A 170 11.10 24.73 -16.43
N THR A 171 11.96 25.61 -15.99
CA THR A 171 13.37 25.32 -15.77
C THR A 171 13.65 24.54 -14.49
N GLU A 172 14.87 24.02 -14.38
CA GLU A 172 15.32 23.35 -13.16
C GLU A 172 15.33 24.29 -11.94
N HIS A 173 15.57 25.58 -12.14
CA HIS A 173 15.46 26.57 -11.09
C HIS A 173 14.04 26.72 -10.56
N MET A 174 13.03 26.78 -11.44
CA MET A 174 11.62 26.83 -11.07
C MET A 174 11.18 25.55 -10.33
N LEU A 175 11.67 24.41 -10.78
CA LEU A 175 11.41 23.12 -10.10
C LEU A 175 12.02 23.11 -8.70
N SER A 176 13.26 23.56 -8.55
CA SER A 176 13.92 23.65 -7.24
C SER A 176 13.19 24.60 -6.30
N ALA A 177 12.72 25.74 -6.80
CA ALA A 177 11.90 26.68 -6.03
C ALA A 177 10.58 26.04 -5.59
N ALA A 178 9.91 25.29 -6.48
CA ALA A 178 8.66 24.60 -6.16
C ALA A 178 8.86 23.54 -5.07
N VAL A 179 9.90 22.71 -5.17
CA VAL A 179 10.21 21.69 -4.14
C VAL A 179 10.50 22.34 -2.79
N LYS A 180 11.29 23.42 -2.76
CA LYS A 180 11.59 24.15 -1.52
C LYS A 180 10.33 24.78 -0.92
N HIS A 181 9.49 25.40 -1.72
CA HIS A 181 8.22 25.99 -1.28
C HIS A 181 7.31 24.93 -0.66
N PHE A 182 7.16 23.81 -1.34
CA PHE A 182 6.39 22.68 -0.82
C PHE A 182 6.95 22.17 0.52
N TYR A 183 8.27 22.05 0.64
CA TYR A 183 8.91 21.57 1.87
C TYR A 183 8.68 22.56 3.02
N GLN A 184 8.76 23.86 2.77
CA GLN A 184 8.44 24.88 3.77
C GLN A 184 6.98 24.79 4.24
N ILE A 185 6.03 24.61 3.32
CA ILE A 185 4.62 24.35 3.71
C ILE A 185 4.54 23.21 4.72
N ARG A 186 5.30 22.12 4.52
CA ARG A 186 5.29 20.96 5.39
C ARG A 186 5.95 21.18 6.76
N THR A 187 6.76 22.21 6.95
CA THR A 187 7.33 22.53 8.27
C THR A 187 6.31 23.15 9.23
N HIS A 188 5.13 23.51 8.73
CA HIS A 188 4.08 24.12 9.55
C HIS A 188 3.12 23.08 10.11
N LYS A 189 2.44 23.44 11.20
CA LYS A 189 1.42 22.60 11.83
C LYS A 189 0.12 22.62 11.02
N LEU A 190 0.05 21.76 10.02
CA LEU A 190 -1.16 21.53 9.23
C LEU A 190 -1.93 20.33 9.78
N LYS A 191 -3.25 20.33 9.61
CA LYS A 191 -4.08 19.15 9.95
C LYS A 191 -3.73 17.95 9.10
N LYS A 192 -3.43 18.21 7.81
CA LYS A 192 -2.99 17.17 6.88
C LYS A 192 -1.83 17.69 6.05
N LEU A 193 -0.64 17.17 6.32
CA LEU A 193 0.55 17.49 5.53
C LEU A 193 0.39 16.95 4.09
N PRO A 194 0.65 17.78 3.06
CA PRO A 194 0.62 17.32 1.68
C PRO A 194 1.73 16.29 1.43
N ALA A 195 1.43 15.24 0.65
CA ALA A 195 2.34 14.15 0.34
C ALA A 195 2.96 14.29 -1.05
N THR A 196 3.82 13.36 -1.44
CA THR A 196 4.52 13.39 -2.74
C THR A 196 3.56 13.37 -3.93
N ALA A 197 2.40 12.71 -3.81
CA ALA A 197 1.39 12.67 -4.87
C ALA A 197 0.77 14.05 -5.14
N GLU A 198 0.48 14.82 -4.07
CA GLU A 198 0.02 16.19 -4.19
C GLU A 198 1.10 17.09 -4.79
N LEU A 199 2.37 16.93 -4.39
CA LEU A 199 3.49 17.66 -4.97
C LEU A 199 3.60 17.42 -6.47
N LEU A 200 3.60 16.18 -6.92
CA LEU A 200 3.70 15.84 -8.35
C LEU A 200 2.54 16.44 -9.15
N SER A 201 1.32 16.36 -8.60
CA SER A 201 0.13 16.94 -9.23
C SER A 201 0.22 18.48 -9.32
N TRP A 202 0.68 19.09 -8.24
CA TRP A 202 0.84 20.54 -8.14
C TRP A 202 1.91 21.05 -9.10
N ILE A 203 3.08 20.42 -9.18
CA ILE A 203 4.16 20.79 -10.11
C ILE A 203 3.70 20.65 -11.57
N LYS A 204 2.92 19.63 -11.91
CA LYS A 204 2.33 19.49 -13.27
C LYS A 204 1.44 20.69 -13.62
N VAL A 205 0.69 21.21 -12.64
CA VAL A 205 -0.14 22.41 -12.85
C VAL A 205 0.72 23.66 -12.97
N LEU A 206 1.74 23.84 -12.11
CA LEU A 206 2.69 24.96 -12.24
C LEU A 206 3.34 24.98 -13.62
N LYS A 207 3.82 23.81 -14.09
CA LYS A 207 4.41 23.67 -15.43
C LYS A 207 3.43 24.04 -16.53
N LYS A 208 2.21 23.49 -16.49
CA LYS A 208 1.18 23.74 -17.53
C LYS A 208 0.74 25.21 -17.58
N ALA A 209 0.67 25.86 -16.43
CA ALA A 209 0.27 27.26 -16.31
C ALA A 209 1.46 28.24 -16.38
N ASN A 210 2.69 27.73 -16.57
CA ASN A 210 3.95 28.52 -16.60
C ASN A 210 4.10 29.42 -15.37
N ILE A 211 3.80 28.90 -14.18
CA ILE A 211 3.87 29.63 -12.91
C ILE A 211 5.29 29.54 -12.34
N ASP A 212 5.98 30.66 -12.28
CA ASP A 212 7.27 30.80 -11.61
C ASP A 212 7.07 31.36 -10.20
N ILE A 213 7.26 30.55 -9.18
CA ILE A 213 7.06 30.95 -7.77
C ILE A 213 8.01 32.13 -7.42
N THR A 214 9.21 32.19 -8.01
CA THR A 214 10.20 33.22 -7.68
C THR A 214 9.79 34.59 -8.16
N LYS A 215 8.85 34.68 -9.08
CA LYS A 215 8.31 35.93 -9.63
C LYS A 215 6.95 36.31 -9.05
N ALA A 216 6.32 35.45 -8.27
CA ALA A 216 4.98 35.66 -7.69
C ALA A 216 5.03 36.44 -6.37
N LEU A 217 5.79 37.56 -6.31
CA LEU A 217 6.03 38.30 -5.06
C LEU A 217 4.96 39.31 -4.70
N ASP A 218 4.27 39.89 -5.68
CA ASP A 218 3.30 40.93 -5.48
C ASP A 218 1.89 40.33 -5.35
N GLY A 219 1.23 40.56 -4.21
CA GLY A 219 -0.10 40.02 -3.90
C GLY A 219 -1.22 40.48 -4.84
N GLU A 220 -0.97 41.40 -5.75
CA GLU A 220 -1.89 41.93 -6.78
C GLU A 220 -1.58 41.40 -8.18
N ASP A 221 -0.47 40.66 -8.37
CA ASP A 221 -0.07 40.10 -9.66
C ASP A 221 -0.95 38.87 -10.02
N ASP A 222 -1.26 38.73 -11.30
CA ASP A 222 -1.96 37.58 -11.87
C ASP A 222 -1.26 36.26 -11.50
N LEU A 223 0.09 36.30 -11.47
CA LEU A 223 0.91 35.14 -11.12
C LEU A 223 0.69 34.68 -9.68
N PHE A 224 0.59 35.61 -8.72
CA PHE A 224 0.23 35.31 -7.32
C PHE A 224 -1.15 34.68 -7.21
N THR A 225 -2.12 35.22 -7.95
CA THR A 225 -3.48 34.69 -7.99
C THR A 225 -3.50 33.29 -8.59
N HIS A 226 -2.74 33.04 -9.64
CA HIS A 226 -2.62 31.71 -10.23
C HIS A 226 -1.94 30.71 -9.29
N LEU A 227 -0.88 31.11 -8.59
CA LEU A 227 -0.22 30.26 -7.59
C LEU A 227 -1.17 29.93 -6.43
N LYS A 228 -1.92 30.92 -5.93
CA LYS A 228 -2.94 30.71 -4.90
C LYS A 228 -3.98 29.67 -5.33
N ARG A 229 -4.46 29.73 -6.57
CA ARG A 229 -5.38 28.73 -7.14
C ARG A 229 -4.73 27.35 -7.27
N ALA A 230 -3.47 27.29 -7.70
CA ALA A 230 -2.74 26.02 -7.82
C ALA A 230 -2.53 25.35 -6.46
N ASN A 231 -2.34 26.13 -5.39
CA ASN A 231 -2.12 25.61 -4.03
C ASN A 231 -3.30 24.79 -3.48
N VAL A 232 -4.49 24.95 -4.02
CA VAL A 232 -5.66 24.11 -3.66
C VAL A 232 -5.36 22.60 -3.82
N ILE A 233 -4.46 22.24 -4.72
CA ILE A 233 -4.05 20.83 -4.93
C ILE A 233 -3.32 20.27 -3.70
N LEU A 234 -2.55 21.10 -3.01
CA LEU A 234 -1.74 20.70 -1.85
C LEU A 234 -2.56 20.48 -0.60
N PHE A 235 -3.71 21.16 -0.45
CA PHE A 235 -4.49 21.14 0.78
C PHE A 235 -5.78 20.34 0.62
N LYS A 236 -6.11 19.52 1.63
CA LYS A 236 -7.26 18.59 1.60
C LYS A 236 -8.33 18.96 2.63
N ASN A 237 -8.20 20.09 3.29
CA ASN A 237 -9.21 20.63 4.21
C ASN A 237 -9.22 22.17 4.15
N LYS A 238 -10.31 22.74 4.63
CA LYS A 238 -10.57 24.18 4.55
C LYS A 238 -9.61 25.00 5.41
N GLU A 239 -9.32 24.53 6.61
CA GLU A 239 -8.50 25.29 7.57
C GLU A 239 -7.04 25.42 7.09
N ASP A 240 -6.46 24.33 6.55
CA ASP A 240 -5.11 24.37 6.00
C ASP A 240 -5.05 25.25 4.76
N LEU A 241 -6.10 25.24 3.92
CA LEU A 241 -6.17 26.12 2.75
C LEU A 241 -6.27 27.59 3.16
N GLU A 242 -7.13 27.94 4.12
CA GLU A 242 -7.25 29.30 4.63
C GLU A 242 -5.96 29.78 5.30
N TRP A 243 -5.27 28.88 6.00
CA TRP A 243 -3.95 29.17 6.56
C TRP A 243 -2.94 29.48 5.46
N ALA A 244 -2.88 28.65 4.41
CA ALA A 244 -1.96 28.83 3.28
C ALA A 244 -2.22 30.17 2.56
N ASP A 245 -3.48 30.50 2.32
CA ASP A 245 -3.88 31.76 1.68
C ASP A 245 -3.40 32.98 2.47
N LYS A 246 -3.54 32.95 3.80
CA LYS A 246 -3.10 34.04 4.70
C LYS A 246 -1.59 34.18 4.78
N ASN A 247 -0.86 33.08 4.57
CA ASN A 247 0.60 33.02 4.73
C ASN A 247 1.37 32.95 3.40
N LEU A 248 0.69 32.92 2.25
CA LEU A 248 1.28 32.66 0.96
C LEU A 248 2.44 33.61 0.63
N GLN A 249 2.26 34.93 0.83
CA GLN A 249 3.29 35.92 0.56
C GLN A 249 4.55 35.70 1.40
N LYS A 250 4.39 35.33 2.68
CA LYS A 250 5.47 34.99 3.57
C LYS A 250 6.20 33.71 3.10
N LEU A 251 5.44 32.68 2.76
CA LEU A 251 5.99 31.40 2.26
C LEU A 251 6.84 31.61 0.99
N ILE A 252 6.37 32.43 0.05
CA ILE A 252 7.11 32.77 -1.17
C ILE A 252 8.41 33.51 -0.80
N SER A 253 8.32 34.55 0.05
CA SER A 253 9.51 35.30 0.50
C SER A 253 10.56 34.39 1.16
N ASP A 254 10.13 33.49 2.04
CA ASP A 254 11.03 32.55 2.72
C ASP A 254 11.62 31.52 1.73
N THR A 255 10.85 31.09 0.73
CA THR A 255 11.34 30.22 -0.35
C THR A 255 12.47 30.90 -1.13
N ILE A 256 12.27 32.15 -1.55
CA ILE A 256 13.28 32.92 -2.33
C ILE A 256 14.56 33.13 -1.53
N LYS A 257 14.47 33.46 -0.24
CA LYS A 257 15.64 33.59 0.64
C LYS A 257 16.44 32.31 0.81
N SER A 258 15.80 31.16 0.60
CA SER A 258 16.42 29.83 0.75
C SER A 258 17.00 29.28 -0.54
N LEU A 259 16.73 29.91 -1.71
CA LEU A 259 17.28 29.54 -2.99
C LEU A 259 18.72 29.99 -3.14
#